data_502fdb71e55dd1deb3bf62362728df50
#
_entry.id   502fdb71e55dd1deb3bf62362728df50
#
_cell.length_a   1.000
_cell.length_b   1.000
_cell.length_c   1.000
_cell.angle_alpha   90.00
_cell.angle_beta   90.00
_cell.angle_gamma   90.00
#
_symmetry.space_group_name_H-M   'P 1'
#
loop_
_entity.id
_entity.type
_entity.pdbx_description
1 polymer ?
#
loop_
_entity_poly.entity_id
_entity_poly.type
_entity_poly.pdbx_seq_one_letter_code
_entity_poly.pdbx_strand_id
1 'polypeptide(L)'
;MSELNLILLGPPGSGKGTQGETLQEDFRLPYYATGDILRAAVREETELGREAKGYMDRGDLVPDEVIVGVIAERIDGREAADGFILDGFPRTTPQAEALDRKMGELGRELTAALLFEVSDDEVVRRLGGRRTCVKNGHVFHVEFDPPKNEGICDVCGARLEVRDDDKPEVIRNRLEQYHSKTEPLVSYYEGRGLLKRVDGSLAPDEVGDRIRALLATLRMEEEL
;
A
#
# COMPACT_ATOMS: atom_id res chain seq x y z
N MET A 1 11.36 -22.45 4.06
CA MET A 1 10.41 -21.81 3.12
C MET A 1 11.13 -20.59 2.58
N SER A 2 11.07 -20.36 1.25
CA SER A 2 11.63 -19.14 0.67
C SER A 2 10.95 -17.91 1.25
N GLU A 3 11.69 -16.83 1.47
CA GLU A 3 11.13 -15.54 1.91
C GLU A 3 10.07 -15.05 0.92
N LEU A 4 9.02 -14.41 1.41
CA LEU A 4 7.99 -13.81 0.56
C LEU A 4 8.04 -12.29 0.68
N ASN A 5 8.75 -11.63 -0.23
CA ASN A 5 8.94 -10.19 -0.26
C ASN A 5 8.06 -9.57 -1.34
N LEU A 6 7.00 -8.87 -0.95
CA LEU A 6 5.99 -8.34 -1.85
C LEU A 6 5.94 -6.83 -1.86
N ILE A 7 5.70 -6.26 -3.04
CA ILE A 7 5.34 -4.86 -3.23
C ILE A 7 3.92 -4.78 -3.79
N LEU A 8 3.08 -3.92 -3.24
CA LEU A 8 1.76 -3.62 -3.77
C LEU A 8 1.81 -2.30 -4.55
N LEU A 9 1.61 -2.37 -5.86
CA LEU A 9 1.57 -1.24 -6.78
C LEU A 9 0.15 -0.95 -7.25
N GLY A 10 -0.12 0.27 -7.63
CA GLY A 10 -1.40 0.69 -8.18
C GLY A 10 -1.84 2.06 -7.65
N PRO A 11 -2.86 2.67 -8.27
CA PRO A 11 -3.33 4.00 -7.89
C PRO A 11 -3.88 4.04 -6.46
N PRO A 12 -4.01 5.23 -5.84
CA PRO A 12 -4.67 5.35 -4.56
C PRO A 12 -6.11 4.81 -4.65
N GLY A 13 -6.60 4.14 -3.61
CA GLY A 13 -7.96 3.56 -3.63
C GLY A 13 -8.13 2.28 -4.47
N SER A 14 -7.07 1.70 -5.03
CA SER A 14 -7.18 0.46 -5.84
C SER A 14 -7.40 -0.83 -5.04
N GLY A 15 -7.47 -0.77 -3.71
CA GLY A 15 -7.72 -1.94 -2.86
C GLY A 15 -6.45 -2.55 -2.25
N LYS A 16 -5.25 -1.98 -2.48
CA LYS A 16 -3.97 -2.47 -1.91
C LYS A 16 -4.03 -2.70 -0.40
N GLY A 17 -4.57 -1.71 0.34
CA GLY A 17 -4.67 -1.80 1.79
C GLY A 17 -5.47 -3.01 2.25
N THR A 18 -6.68 -3.20 1.70
CA THR A 18 -7.55 -4.34 2.01
C THR A 18 -6.85 -5.67 1.72
N GLN A 19 -6.20 -5.78 0.56
CA GLN A 19 -5.48 -7.00 0.19
C GLN A 19 -4.19 -7.17 1.00
N GLY A 20 -3.50 -6.08 1.35
CA GLY A 20 -2.32 -6.11 2.21
C GLY A 20 -2.61 -6.66 3.60
N GLU A 21 -3.72 -6.24 4.23
CA GLU A 21 -4.20 -6.77 5.50
C GLU A 21 -4.56 -8.25 5.39
N THR A 22 -5.28 -8.65 4.33
CA THR A 22 -5.60 -10.08 4.08
C THR A 22 -4.32 -10.91 3.90
N LEU A 23 -3.36 -10.44 3.11
CA LEU A 23 -2.09 -11.13 2.89
C LEU A 23 -1.23 -11.21 4.16
N GLN A 24 -1.27 -10.18 5.01
CA GLN A 24 -0.63 -10.20 6.32
C GLN A 24 -1.15 -11.34 7.18
N GLU A 25 -2.47 -11.55 7.22
CA GLU A 25 -3.11 -12.62 7.98
C GLU A 25 -2.82 -14.00 7.38
N ASP A 26 -2.98 -14.15 6.05
CA ASP A 26 -2.80 -15.40 5.33
C ASP A 26 -1.36 -15.95 5.42
N PHE A 27 -0.38 -15.07 5.27
CA PHE A 27 1.05 -15.44 5.20
C PHE A 27 1.82 -15.14 6.48
N ARG A 28 1.22 -14.47 7.46
CA ARG A 28 1.84 -14.03 8.73
C ARG A 28 3.08 -13.17 8.52
N LEU A 29 3.03 -12.31 7.50
CA LEU A 29 4.11 -11.39 7.17
C LEU A 29 3.83 -10.00 7.72
N PRO A 30 4.85 -9.23 8.10
CA PRO A 30 4.65 -7.83 8.43
C PRO A 30 4.18 -7.05 7.20
N TYR A 31 3.16 -6.22 7.40
CA TYR A 31 2.59 -5.33 6.40
C TYR A 31 2.98 -3.89 6.72
N TYR A 32 3.71 -3.26 5.82
CA TYR A 32 4.21 -1.90 5.95
C TYR A 32 3.51 -0.97 4.97
N ALA A 33 2.40 -0.40 5.39
CA ALA A 33 1.70 0.65 4.66
C ALA A 33 2.32 2.02 4.97
N THR A 34 3.10 2.57 4.04
CA THR A 34 3.80 3.85 4.25
C THR A 34 2.85 4.99 4.59
N GLY A 35 1.67 5.01 3.97
CA GLY A 35 0.63 5.99 4.28
C GLY A 35 0.17 5.93 5.74
N ASP A 36 0.03 4.73 6.32
CA ASP A 36 -0.39 4.56 7.71
C ASP A 36 0.73 4.90 8.68
N ILE A 37 1.96 4.53 8.35
CA ILE A 37 3.16 4.93 9.13
C ILE A 37 3.24 6.45 9.22
N LEU A 38 3.12 7.15 8.10
CA LEU A 38 3.18 8.62 8.06
C LEU A 38 1.98 9.25 8.78
N ARG A 39 0.76 8.73 8.62
CA ARG A 39 -0.42 9.21 9.35
C ARG A 39 -0.29 9.03 10.87
N ALA A 40 0.27 7.91 11.31
CA ALA A 40 0.57 7.70 12.72
C ALA A 40 1.59 8.73 13.23
N ALA A 41 2.68 8.94 12.49
CA ALA A 41 3.70 9.93 12.82
C ALA A 41 3.13 11.35 12.91
N VAL A 42 2.23 11.74 11.99
CA VAL A 42 1.53 13.05 12.02
C VAL A 42 0.65 13.16 13.26
N ARG A 43 -0.11 12.13 13.60
CA ARG A 43 -1.01 12.12 14.76
C ARG A 43 -0.25 12.19 16.09
N GLU A 44 0.94 11.57 16.14
CA GLU A 44 1.83 11.55 17.30
C GLU A 44 2.78 12.76 17.34
N GLU A 45 2.69 13.68 16.36
CA GLU A 45 3.49 14.89 16.23
C GLU A 45 5.01 14.64 16.28
N THR A 46 5.46 13.48 15.77
CA THR A 46 6.89 13.17 15.66
C THR A 46 7.61 14.12 14.68
N GLU A 47 8.93 14.11 14.67
CA GLU A 47 9.71 14.87 13.68
C GLU A 47 9.35 14.46 12.25
N LEU A 48 9.31 13.17 11.97
CA LEU A 48 8.82 12.61 10.71
C LEU A 48 7.41 13.09 10.37
N GLY A 49 6.50 13.08 11.35
CA GLY A 49 5.13 13.52 11.15
C GLY A 49 5.00 15.00 10.80
N ARG A 50 5.77 15.87 11.47
CA ARG A 50 5.80 17.30 11.15
C ARG A 50 6.33 17.58 9.74
N GLU A 51 7.35 16.84 9.31
CA GLU A 51 7.90 16.94 7.96
C GLU A 51 6.91 16.44 6.90
N ALA A 52 6.32 15.26 7.12
CA ALA A 52 5.43 14.61 6.16
C ALA A 52 4.08 15.33 5.98
N LYS A 53 3.55 15.98 7.03
CA LYS A 53 2.19 16.54 7.06
C LYS A 53 1.89 17.44 5.86
N GLY A 54 2.76 18.39 5.55
CA GLY A 54 2.54 19.35 4.48
C GLY A 54 2.44 18.71 3.09
N TYR A 55 3.18 17.63 2.85
CA TYR A 55 3.09 16.85 1.60
C TYR A 55 1.80 16.05 1.54
N MET A 56 1.45 15.36 2.63
CA MET A 56 0.24 14.52 2.69
C MET A 56 -1.04 15.33 2.52
N ASP A 57 -1.13 16.52 3.13
CA ASP A 57 -2.31 17.39 3.06
C ASP A 57 -2.60 17.85 1.61
N ARG A 58 -1.57 17.97 0.77
CA ARG A 58 -1.69 18.31 -0.66
C ARG A 58 -1.81 17.08 -1.58
N GLY A 59 -1.57 15.88 -1.05
CA GLY A 59 -1.51 14.65 -1.85
C GLY A 59 -0.19 14.47 -2.61
N ASP A 60 0.86 15.22 -2.21
CA ASP A 60 2.22 15.10 -2.75
C ASP A 60 2.95 13.91 -2.13
N LEU A 61 4.03 13.47 -2.79
CA LEU A 61 4.94 12.48 -2.21
C LEU A 61 5.88 13.14 -1.20
N VAL A 62 6.08 12.48 -0.06
CA VAL A 62 7.14 12.83 0.90
C VAL A 62 8.51 12.58 0.23
N PRO A 63 9.54 13.40 0.51
CA PRO A 63 10.87 13.25 -0.08
C PRO A 63 11.43 11.82 0.03
N ASP A 64 12.10 11.36 -1.04
CA ASP A 64 12.55 9.97 -1.16
C ASP A 64 13.50 9.56 -0.03
N GLU A 65 14.40 10.45 0.40
CA GLU A 65 15.38 10.18 1.46
C GLU A 65 14.69 9.84 2.79
N VAL A 66 13.59 10.53 3.09
CA VAL A 66 12.83 10.34 4.32
C VAL A 66 12.16 8.97 4.34
N ILE A 67 11.45 8.65 3.27
CA ILE A 67 10.67 7.40 3.24
C ILE A 67 11.55 6.15 3.04
N VAL A 68 12.65 6.28 2.30
CA VAL A 68 13.64 5.20 2.12
C VAL A 68 14.23 4.80 3.46
N GLY A 69 14.62 5.77 4.31
CA GLY A 69 15.15 5.50 5.65
C GLY A 69 14.16 4.72 6.51
N VAL A 70 12.90 5.16 6.54
CA VAL A 70 11.82 4.49 7.31
C VAL A 70 11.64 3.03 6.87
N ILE A 71 11.61 2.77 5.56
CA ILE A 71 11.40 1.42 5.04
C ILE A 71 12.65 0.54 5.25
N ALA A 72 13.85 1.09 5.04
CA ALA A 72 15.10 0.35 5.26
C ALA A 72 15.19 -0.22 6.68
N GLU A 73 14.83 0.57 7.71
CA GLU A 73 14.78 0.09 9.10
C GLU A 73 13.77 -1.05 9.30
N ARG A 74 12.60 -0.98 8.64
CA ARG A 74 11.55 -1.99 8.78
C ARG A 74 11.94 -3.32 8.17
N ILE A 75 12.50 -3.32 6.96
CA ILE A 75 12.87 -4.56 6.26
C ILE A 75 14.14 -5.20 6.83
N ASP A 76 14.98 -4.46 7.57
CA ASP A 76 16.14 -4.97 8.29
C ASP A 76 15.76 -5.59 9.66
N GLY A 77 14.53 -5.34 10.12
CA GLY A 77 14.03 -5.82 11.40
C GLY A 77 13.82 -7.34 11.44
N ARG A 78 13.94 -7.94 12.63
CA ARG A 78 13.70 -9.37 12.84
C ARG A 78 12.30 -9.83 12.44
N GLU A 79 11.33 -8.95 12.51
CA GLU A 79 9.94 -9.22 12.13
C GLU A 79 9.80 -9.52 10.64
N ALA A 80 10.70 -8.98 9.82
CA ALA A 80 10.71 -9.16 8.37
C ALA A 80 11.57 -10.36 7.91
N ALA A 81 12.07 -11.21 8.84
CA ALA A 81 12.98 -12.30 8.50
C ALA A 81 12.39 -13.35 7.53
N ASP A 82 11.08 -13.60 7.60
CA ASP A 82 10.38 -14.55 6.73
C ASP A 82 9.78 -13.89 5.47
N GLY A 83 9.97 -12.58 5.33
CA GLY A 83 9.43 -11.75 4.25
C GLY A 83 8.66 -10.54 4.75
N PHE A 84 8.10 -9.78 3.83
CA PHE A 84 7.34 -8.57 4.11
C PHE A 84 6.40 -8.19 2.96
N ILE A 85 5.46 -7.30 3.26
CA ILE A 85 4.55 -6.69 2.29
C ILE A 85 4.72 -5.17 2.39
N LEU A 86 5.11 -4.51 1.29
CA LEU A 86 5.20 -3.06 1.18
C LEU A 86 3.99 -2.50 0.44
N ASP A 87 3.27 -1.55 1.03
CA ASP A 87 2.21 -0.79 0.38
C ASP A 87 2.54 0.71 0.36
N GLY A 88 2.47 1.28 -0.84
CA GLY A 88 2.77 2.68 -1.07
C GLY A 88 4.26 3.02 -1.05
N PHE A 89 5.13 2.04 -1.18
CA PHE A 89 6.56 2.13 -1.42
C PHE A 89 7.03 0.91 -2.24
N PRO A 90 7.90 1.10 -3.26
CA PRO A 90 8.33 2.40 -3.78
C PRO A 90 7.21 3.12 -4.56
N ARG A 91 7.34 4.44 -4.72
CA ARG A 91 6.48 5.28 -5.58
C ARG A 91 7.24 6.03 -6.65
N THR A 92 8.56 5.97 -6.63
CA THR A 92 9.44 6.57 -7.64
C THR A 92 10.53 5.59 -8.04
N THR A 93 11.11 5.77 -9.23
CA THR A 93 12.25 4.93 -9.67
C THR A 93 13.44 5.04 -8.72
N PRO A 94 13.85 6.21 -8.21
CA PRO A 94 14.91 6.30 -7.20
C PRO A 94 14.62 5.51 -5.92
N GLN A 95 13.37 5.48 -5.45
CA GLN A 95 12.95 4.66 -4.31
C GLN A 95 13.09 3.15 -4.63
N ALA A 96 12.68 2.72 -5.84
CA ALA A 96 12.82 1.32 -6.26
C ALA A 96 14.29 0.89 -6.32
N GLU A 97 15.15 1.73 -6.88
CA GLU A 97 16.61 1.49 -6.91
C GLU A 97 17.23 1.45 -5.51
N ALA A 98 16.75 2.31 -4.59
CA ALA A 98 17.19 2.29 -3.20
C ALA A 98 16.75 1.01 -2.47
N LEU A 99 15.53 0.53 -2.73
CA LEU A 99 15.03 -0.74 -2.21
C LEU A 99 15.87 -1.91 -2.75
N ASP A 100 16.13 -1.97 -4.05
CA ASP A 100 16.94 -3.03 -4.67
C ASP A 100 18.36 -3.10 -4.05
N ARG A 101 18.99 -1.93 -3.83
CA ARG A 101 20.30 -1.88 -3.15
C ARG A 101 20.22 -2.43 -1.72
N LYS A 102 19.20 -2.00 -0.95
CA LYS A 102 19.03 -2.46 0.43
C LYS A 102 18.73 -3.96 0.51
N MET A 103 17.89 -4.48 -0.39
CA MET A 103 17.63 -5.92 -0.51
C MET A 103 18.92 -6.70 -0.81
N GLY A 104 19.73 -6.21 -1.76
CA GLY A 104 21.03 -6.81 -2.08
C GLY A 104 22.00 -6.80 -0.91
N GLU A 105 22.07 -5.71 -0.10
CA GLU A 105 22.87 -5.64 1.13
C GLU A 105 22.44 -6.69 2.17
N LEU A 106 21.15 -7.00 2.23
CA LEU A 106 20.58 -7.99 3.13
C LEU A 106 20.66 -9.43 2.58
N GLY A 107 21.13 -9.62 1.33
CA GLY A 107 21.14 -10.91 0.64
C GLY A 107 19.73 -11.43 0.34
N ARG A 108 18.76 -10.54 0.14
CA ARG A 108 17.35 -10.83 -0.08
C ARG A 108 16.93 -10.45 -1.50
N GLU A 109 15.90 -11.09 -2.01
CA GLU A 109 15.32 -10.81 -3.31
C GLU A 109 13.84 -10.47 -3.22
N LEU A 110 13.33 -9.65 -4.15
CA LEU A 110 11.92 -9.35 -4.27
C LEU A 110 11.22 -10.52 -4.97
N THR A 111 10.16 -11.06 -4.35
CA THR A 111 9.40 -12.16 -4.94
C THR A 111 8.46 -11.67 -6.04
N ALA A 112 7.70 -10.60 -5.79
CA ALA A 112 6.80 -10.02 -6.78
C ALA A 112 6.39 -8.57 -6.46
N ALA A 113 6.08 -7.83 -7.52
CA ALA A 113 5.36 -6.57 -7.48
C ALA A 113 3.93 -6.79 -8.01
N LEU A 114 2.93 -6.73 -7.13
CA LEU A 114 1.52 -6.94 -7.46
C LEU A 114 0.91 -5.61 -7.90
N LEU A 115 0.59 -5.45 -9.19
CA LEU A 115 -0.03 -4.27 -9.76
C LEU A 115 -1.56 -4.40 -9.74
N PHE A 116 -2.23 -3.60 -8.93
CA PHE A 116 -3.69 -3.49 -8.88
C PHE A 116 -4.16 -2.51 -9.96
N GLU A 117 -4.79 -3.02 -11.00
CA GLU A 117 -5.32 -2.23 -12.13
C GLU A 117 -6.75 -1.81 -11.83
N VAL A 118 -6.98 -0.49 -11.80
CA VAL A 118 -8.30 0.14 -11.56
C VAL A 118 -8.35 1.45 -12.34
N SER A 119 -9.49 1.77 -12.93
CA SER A 119 -9.67 3.04 -13.64
C SER A 119 -9.72 4.25 -12.69
N ASP A 120 -9.33 5.41 -13.18
CA ASP A 120 -9.36 6.67 -12.42
C ASP A 120 -10.77 7.00 -11.91
N ASP A 121 -11.80 6.75 -12.70
CA ASP A 121 -13.19 6.97 -12.29
C ASP A 121 -13.58 6.11 -11.08
N GLU A 122 -13.17 4.85 -11.08
CA GLU A 122 -13.41 3.95 -9.94
C GLU A 122 -12.58 4.37 -8.73
N VAL A 123 -11.34 4.84 -8.92
CA VAL A 123 -10.53 5.42 -7.85
C VAL A 123 -11.23 6.60 -7.18
N VAL A 124 -11.74 7.54 -7.99
CA VAL A 124 -12.48 8.72 -7.48
C VAL A 124 -13.72 8.28 -6.69
N ARG A 125 -14.48 7.31 -7.22
CA ARG A 125 -15.66 6.76 -6.55
C ARG A 125 -15.30 6.12 -5.21
N ARG A 126 -14.28 5.29 -5.17
CA ARG A 126 -13.83 4.58 -3.96
C ARG A 126 -13.31 5.53 -2.89
N LEU A 127 -12.46 6.48 -3.26
CA LEU A 127 -11.90 7.43 -2.29
C LEU A 127 -12.96 8.41 -1.77
N GLY A 128 -13.86 8.88 -2.62
CA GLY A 128 -14.96 9.78 -2.23
C GLY A 128 -15.95 9.15 -1.24
N GLY A 129 -16.15 7.82 -1.37
CA GLY A 129 -17.03 7.05 -0.48
C GLY A 129 -16.34 6.52 0.79
N ARG A 130 -15.01 6.60 0.89
CA ARG A 130 -14.25 6.06 2.02
C ARG A 130 -14.52 6.80 3.32
N ARG A 131 -14.66 6.04 4.40
CA ARG A 131 -14.75 6.54 5.78
C ARG A 131 -13.71 5.85 6.63
N THR A 132 -13.03 6.59 7.48
CA THR A 132 -11.95 6.05 8.30
C THR A 132 -12.19 6.35 9.77
N CYS A 133 -11.99 5.33 10.61
CA CYS A 133 -12.09 5.45 12.05
C CYS A 133 -10.97 6.34 12.61
N VAL A 134 -11.33 7.42 13.30
CA VAL A 134 -10.38 8.38 13.86
C VAL A 134 -9.44 7.78 14.91
N LYS A 135 -9.86 6.70 15.58
CA LYS A 135 -9.10 6.08 16.67
C LYS A 135 -8.10 5.02 16.17
N ASN A 136 -8.56 4.10 15.34
CA ASN A 136 -7.79 2.89 14.99
C ASN A 136 -7.59 2.72 13.48
N GLY A 137 -8.04 3.67 12.65
CA GLY A 137 -7.83 3.61 11.21
C GLY A 137 -8.71 2.61 10.45
N HIS A 138 -9.65 1.88 11.10
CA HIS A 138 -10.56 0.97 10.40
C HIS A 138 -11.25 1.67 9.24
N VAL A 139 -11.33 0.99 8.10
CA VAL A 139 -11.84 1.56 6.85
C VAL A 139 -13.23 1.00 6.57
N PHE A 140 -14.15 1.88 6.18
CA PHE A 140 -15.49 1.59 5.71
C PHE A 140 -15.75 2.33 4.40
N HIS A 141 -16.81 1.95 3.69
CA HIS A 141 -17.22 2.64 2.48
C HIS A 141 -18.73 2.82 2.45
N VAL A 142 -19.20 4.03 2.12
CA VAL A 142 -20.64 4.36 2.16
C VAL A 142 -21.50 3.49 1.26
N GLU A 143 -20.93 2.88 0.21
CA GLU A 143 -21.63 2.06 -0.77
C GLU A 143 -21.22 0.58 -0.67
N PHE A 144 -19.92 0.27 -0.56
CA PHE A 144 -19.41 -1.11 -0.70
C PHE A 144 -19.31 -1.85 0.64
N ASP A 145 -19.08 -1.12 1.74
CA ASP A 145 -18.98 -1.65 3.09
C ASP A 145 -19.48 -0.61 4.09
N PRO A 146 -20.81 -0.34 4.11
CA PRO A 146 -21.37 0.69 4.96
C PRO A 146 -21.35 0.25 6.44
N PRO A 147 -21.02 1.17 7.37
CA PRO A 147 -21.11 0.88 8.78
C PRO A 147 -22.58 0.64 9.18
N LYS A 148 -22.84 -0.18 10.18
CA LYS A 148 -24.18 -0.48 10.71
C LYS A 148 -24.91 0.77 11.18
N ASN A 149 -24.15 1.70 11.77
CA ASN A 149 -24.63 3.02 12.16
C ASN A 149 -23.80 4.09 11.44
N GLU A 150 -24.46 4.97 10.71
CA GLU A 150 -23.78 6.02 9.96
C GLU A 150 -22.84 6.84 10.85
N GLY A 151 -21.60 7.02 10.41
CA GLY A 151 -20.58 7.79 11.10
C GLY A 151 -19.94 7.11 12.30
N ILE A 152 -20.30 5.86 12.64
CA ILE A 152 -19.78 5.11 13.79
C ILE A 152 -19.04 3.85 13.32
N CYS A 153 -17.84 3.65 13.83
CA CYS A 153 -17.03 2.46 13.57
C CYS A 153 -17.64 1.23 14.25
N ASP A 154 -17.97 0.19 13.47
CA ASP A 154 -18.55 -1.06 13.99
C ASP A 154 -17.60 -1.84 14.90
N VAL A 155 -16.28 -1.64 14.74
CA VAL A 155 -15.25 -2.39 15.49
C VAL A 155 -15.01 -1.79 16.89
N CYS A 156 -14.96 -0.45 17.01
CA CYS A 156 -14.55 0.20 18.26
C CYS A 156 -15.47 1.32 18.75
N GLY A 157 -16.57 1.60 18.04
CA GLY A 157 -17.55 2.63 18.41
C GLY A 157 -17.07 4.08 18.24
N ALA A 158 -15.86 4.30 17.71
CA ALA A 158 -15.35 5.64 17.48
C ALA A 158 -15.96 6.27 16.20
N ARG A 159 -15.84 7.58 16.06
CA ARG A 159 -16.33 8.32 14.90
C ARG A 159 -15.60 7.92 13.63
N LEU A 160 -16.32 7.90 12.50
CA LEU A 160 -15.79 7.78 11.14
C LEU A 160 -15.73 9.16 10.49
N GLU A 161 -14.65 9.42 9.79
CA GLU A 161 -14.41 10.67 9.07
C GLU A 161 -13.91 10.42 7.64
N VAL A 162 -14.07 11.41 6.77
CA VAL A 162 -13.35 11.49 5.50
C VAL A 162 -11.92 11.92 5.80
N ARG A 163 -10.94 11.23 5.23
CA ARG A 163 -9.52 11.62 5.36
C ARG A 163 -9.28 12.96 4.66
N ASP A 164 -8.34 13.75 5.15
CA ASP A 164 -7.97 15.01 4.50
C ASP A 164 -7.43 14.77 3.08
N ASP A 165 -6.73 13.66 2.86
CA ASP A 165 -6.21 13.26 1.55
C ASP A 165 -7.25 12.58 0.63
N ASP A 166 -8.53 12.51 1.03
CA ASP A 166 -9.66 12.03 0.20
C ASP A 166 -10.61 13.16 -0.25
N LYS A 167 -10.19 14.41 -0.10
CA LYS A 167 -10.91 15.55 -0.68
C LYS A 167 -10.77 15.53 -2.21
N PRO A 168 -11.81 15.93 -2.98
CA PRO A 168 -11.81 15.80 -4.44
C PRO A 168 -10.60 16.41 -5.16
N GLU A 169 -10.14 17.57 -4.68
CA GLU A 169 -8.97 18.25 -5.22
C GLU A 169 -7.66 17.49 -4.91
N VAL A 170 -7.58 16.86 -3.72
CA VAL A 170 -6.41 16.07 -3.31
C VAL A 170 -6.38 14.73 -4.04
N ILE A 171 -7.55 14.09 -4.24
CA ILE A 171 -7.65 12.85 -5.04
C ILE A 171 -7.09 13.08 -6.45
N ARG A 172 -7.44 14.20 -7.11
CA ARG A 172 -6.93 14.53 -8.45
C ARG A 172 -5.40 14.66 -8.44
N ASN A 173 -4.83 15.39 -7.49
CA ASN A 173 -3.38 15.51 -7.37
C ASN A 173 -2.72 14.14 -7.12
N ARG A 174 -3.30 13.30 -6.27
CA ARG A 174 -2.79 11.94 -6.02
C ARG A 174 -2.77 11.06 -7.26
N LEU A 175 -3.79 11.15 -8.12
CA LEU A 175 -3.80 10.47 -9.43
C LEU A 175 -2.72 11.02 -10.35
N GLU A 176 -2.55 12.34 -10.43
CA GLU A 176 -1.49 12.97 -11.22
C GLU A 176 -0.09 12.56 -10.74
N GLN A 177 0.15 12.52 -9.43
CA GLN A 177 1.38 12.01 -8.84
C GLN A 177 1.60 10.53 -9.16
N TYR A 178 0.53 9.71 -9.11
CA TYR A 178 0.60 8.30 -9.48
C TYR A 178 1.03 8.14 -10.94
N HIS A 179 0.34 8.75 -11.88
CA HIS A 179 0.65 8.61 -13.32
C HIS A 179 2.04 9.14 -13.67
N SER A 180 2.44 10.27 -13.09
CA SER A 180 3.72 10.90 -13.42
C SER A 180 4.94 10.23 -12.74
N LYS A 181 4.80 9.70 -11.53
CA LYS A 181 5.94 9.22 -10.71
C LYS A 181 5.92 7.72 -10.40
N THR A 182 4.73 7.13 -10.23
CA THR A 182 4.60 5.75 -9.76
C THR A 182 4.32 4.76 -10.89
N GLU A 183 3.51 5.14 -11.86
CA GLU A 183 3.21 4.30 -13.03
C GLU A 183 4.47 3.86 -13.81
N PRO A 184 5.54 4.66 -13.94
CA PRO A 184 6.81 4.20 -14.54
C PRO A 184 7.42 2.96 -13.87
N LEU A 185 7.09 2.67 -12.61
CA LEU A 185 7.52 1.45 -11.93
C LEU A 185 6.93 0.18 -12.54
N VAL A 186 5.82 0.28 -13.28
CA VAL A 186 5.25 -0.85 -14.02
C VAL A 186 6.30 -1.41 -14.98
N SER A 187 6.87 -0.58 -15.85
CA SER A 187 7.93 -0.99 -16.78
C SER A 187 9.21 -1.41 -16.03
N TYR A 188 9.52 -0.79 -14.91
CA TYR A 188 10.69 -1.13 -14.09
C TYR A 188 10.64 -2.56 -13.57
N TYR A 189 9.50 -3.01 -13.02
CA TYR A 189 9.32 -4.37 -12.51
C TYR A 189 8.97 -5.38 -13.62
N GLU A 190 8.28 -4.95 -14.67
CA GLU A 190 7.99 -5.80 -15.83
C GLU A 190 9.27 -6.24 -16.55
N GLY A 191 10.21 -5.31 -16.77
CA GLY A 191 11.53 -5.59 -17.34
C GLY A 191 12.39 -6.55 -16.52
N ARG A 192 12.05 -6.78 -15.25
CA ARG A 192 12.69 -7.74 -14.34
C ARG A 192 11.92 -9.06 -14.19
N GLY A 193 10.77 -9.21 -14.83
CA GLY A 193 9.90 -10.38 -14.69
C GLY A 193 9.15 -10.47 -13.35
N LEU A 194 9.24 -9.43 -12.52
CA LEU A 194 8.68 -9.40 -11.16
C LEU A 194 7.23 -8.89 -11.13
N LEU A 195 6.74 -8.23 -12.19
CA LEU A 195 5.41 -7.64 -12.20
C LEU A 195 4.33 -8.72 -12.37
N LYS A 196 3.33 -8.69 -11.50
CA LYS A 196 2.14 -9.51 -11.59
C LYS A 196 0.89 -8.62 -11.54
N ARG A 197 0.03 -8.71 -12.56
CA ARG A 197 -1.16 -7.87 -12.72
C ARG A 197 -2.35 -8.49 -12.01
N VAL A 198 -3.09 -7.67 -11.30
CA VAL A 198 -4.29 -8.03 -10.53
C VAL A 198 -5.41 -7.07 -10.92
N ASP A 199 -6.54 -7.61 -11.35
CA ASP A 199 -7.73 -6.80 -11.60
C ASP A 199 -8.35 -6.34 -10.28
N GLY A 200 -8.05 -5.10 -9.90
CA GLY A 200 -8.54 -4.47 -8.68
C GLY A 200 -10.00 -3.99 -8.75
N SER A 201 -10.69 -4.16 -9.90
CA SER A 201 -12.11 -3.81 -10.04
C SER A 201 -13.06 -4.86 -9.49
N LEU A 202 -12.57 -6.07 -9.27
CA LEU A 202 -13.35 -7.21 -8.76
C LEU A 202 -13.70 -7.06 -7.27
N ALA A 203 -14.58 -7.95 -6.79
CA ALA A 203 -14.89 -8.02 -5.36
C ALA A 203 -13.64 -8.37 -4.54
N PRO A 204 -13.48 -7.83 -3.31
CA PRO A 204 -12.28 -8.02 -2.50
C PRO A 204 -11.88 -9.48 -2.29
N ASP A 205 -12.85 -10.36 -2.06
CA ASP A 205 -12.59 -11.80 -1.86
C ASP A 205 -12.06 -12.46 -3.13
N GLU A 206 -12.62 -12.10 -4.30
CA GLU A 206 -12.17 -12.62 -5.59
C GLU A 206 -10.74 -12.16 -5.92
N VAL A 207 -10.42 -10.89 -5.62
CA VAL A 207 -9.06 -10.37 -5.74
C VAL A 207 -8.11 -11.16 -4.85
N GLY A 208 -8.48 -11.40 -3.59
CA GLY A 208 -7.70 -12.19 -2.63
C GLY A 208 -7.44 -13.62 -3.12
N ASP A 209 -8.48 -14.30 -3.64
CA ASP A 209 -8.34 -15.66 -4.20
C ASP A 209 -7.35 -15.70 -5.37
N ARG A 210 -7.43 -14.73 -6.28
CA ARG A 210 -6.50 -14.63 -7.42
C ARG A 210 -5.06 -14.39 -6.97
N ILE A 211 -4.86 -13.54 -5.96
CA ILE A 211 -3.51 -13.30 -5.41
C ILE A 211 -2.98 -14.58 -4.74
N ARG A 212 -3.79 -15.27 -3.94
CA ARG A 212 -3.38 -16.54 -3.31
C ARG A 212 -2.97 -17.60 -4.33
N ALA A 213 -3.75 -17.77 -5.40
CA ALA A 213 -3.43 -18.70 -6.48
C ALA A 213 -2.13 -18.30 -7.20
N LEU A 214 -1.93 -17.02 -7.47
CA LEU A 214 -0.71 -16.49 -8.08
C LEU A 214 0.52 -16.77 -7.21
N LEU A 215 0.46 -16.46 -5.92
CA LEU A 215 1.58 -16.66 -4.99
C LEU A 215 1.89 -18.15 -4.78
N ALA A 216 0.88 -19.02 -4.78
CA ALA A 216 1.08 -20.46 -4.75
C ALA A 216 1.87 -20.95 -5.98
N THR A 217 1.55 -20.42 -7.16
CA THR A 217 2.27 -20.77 -8.41
C THR A 217 3.73 -20.31 -8.35
N LEU A 218 4.00 -19.08 -7.89
CA LEU A 218 5.38 -18.57 -7.77
C LEU A 218 6.23 -19.41 -6.81
N ARG A 219 5.67 -19.84 -5.68
CA ARG A 219 6.38 -20.73 -4.74
C ARG A 219 6.73 -22.09 -5.34
N MET A 220 5.84 -22.64 -6.17
CA MET A 220 6.12 -23.92 -6.86
C MET A 220 7.23 -23.77 -7.91
N GLU A 221 7.33 -22.61 -8.56
CA GLU A 221 8.38 -22.32 -9.55
C GLU A 221 9.76 -22.16 -8.88
N GLU A 222 9.84 -21.64 -7.64
CA GLU A 222 11.09 -21.50 -6.89
C GLU A 222 11.62 -22.83 -6.31
N GLU A 223 10.77 -23.85 -6.17
CA GLU A 223 11.14 -25.18 -5.65
C GLU A 223 11.67 -26.14 -6.76
N LEU A 224 11.64 -25.74 -8.03
CA LEU A 224 12.14 -26.50 -9.19
C LEU A 224 13.52 -26.01 -9.62
#